data_da9b35e5f9a60aa4485a5138b48dd18c
#
_entry.id   da9b35e5f9a60aa4485a5138b48dd18c
#
_cell.length_a   1.000
_cell.length_b   1.000
_cell.length_c   1.000
_cell.angle_alpha   90.00
_cell.angle_beta   90.00
_cell.angle_gamma   90.00
#
_symmetry.space_group_name_H-M   'P 1'
#
loop_
_entity.id
_entity.type
_entity.pdbx_description
1 polymer ?
#
loop_
_entity_poly.entity_id
_entity_poly.type
_entity_poly.pdbx_seq_one_letter_code
_entity_poly.pdbx_strand_id
1 'polypeptide(L)'
;NLNANLTLLFKIMKGLTLSVQGGYDYDNSPSYSFRSKLDSPGAINSASNTNALHNYWQNTNNLTWQKQFGDHSFTAMGVWEISRSWDSQLKGTGSNLNNESVGYWNLGNAAIRDASNSYTEFSLASGIVRANYDYKKRYFITAALRADGSSKFQGDNKWGYFPSAAVA
;
A
#
# COMPACT_ATOMS: atom_id res chain seq x y z
N ASN A 1 -4.03 9.75 -11.74
CA ASN A 1 -3.11 9.07 -10.82
C ASN A 1 -2.22 10.12 -10.17
N LEU A 2 -1.97 10.01 -8.88
CA LEU A 2 -1.06 10.83 -8.11
C LEU A 2 -0.13 9.91 -7.34
N ASN A 3 1.17 10.13 -7.47
CA ASN A 3 2.18 9.48 -6.64
C ASN A 3 3.04 10.59 -6.02
N ALA A 4 3.13 10.62 -4.70
CA ALA A 4 3.90 11.61 -3.96
C ALA A 4 4.78 10.90 -2.92
N ASN A 5 6.08 11.22 -2.94
CA ASN A 5 7.05 10.69 -1.99
C ASN A 5 7.89 11.81 -1.41
N LEU A 6 8.09 11.78 -0.10
CA LEU A 6 8.92 12.73 0.63
C LEU A 6 9.88 11.97 1.52
N THR A 7 11.16 12.36 1.47
CA THR A 7 12.18 11.84 2.39
C THR A 7 12.86 13.01 3.09
N LEU A 8 12.88 12.98 4.40
CA LEU A 8 13.57 13.93 5.26
C LEU A 8 14.68 13.21 6.00
N LEU A 9 15.89 13.80 5.98
CA LEU A 9 17.07 13.26 6.64
C LEU A 9 17.54 14.22 7.72
N PHE A 10 17.54 13.77 8.97
CA PHE A 10 17.97 14.55 10.12
C PHE A 10 19.27 13.97 10.67
N LYS A 11 20.33 14.74 10.66
CA LYS A 11 21.57 14.44 11.39
C LYS A 11 21.42 14.97 12.81
N ILE A 12 21.05 14.11 13.76
CA ILE A 12 20.75 14.51 15.14
C ILE A 12 22.04 14.86 15.89
N MET A 13 23.04 14.00 15.73
CA MET A 13 24.39 14.20 16.23
C MET A 13 25.38 13.37 15.43
N LYS A 14 26.67 13.49 15.73
CA LYS A 14 27.71 12.68 15.06
C LYS A 14 27.42 11.18 15.25
N GLY A 15 27.21 10.50 14.13
CA GLY A 15 26.90 9.07 14.08
C GLY A 15 25.43 8.73 14.31
N LEU A 16 24.52 9.67 14.61
CA LEU A 16 23.09 9.41 14.78
C LEU A 16 22.27 10.15 13.71
N THR A 17 21.58 9.38 12.88
CA THR A 17 20.79 9.89 11.77
C THR A 17 19.36 9.32 11.83
N LEU A 18 18.37 10.17 11.63
CA LEU A 18 16.97 9.79 11.46
C LEU A 18 16.55 10.09 10.03
N SER A 19 16.02 9.09 9.34
CA SER A 19 15.35 9.24 8.05
C SER A 19 13.85 9.04 8.25
N VAL A 20 13.05 9.99 7.79
CA VAL A 20 11.58 9.93 7.79
C VAL A 20 11.13 9.94 6.35
N GLN A 21 10.42 8.90 5.95
CA GLN A 21 9.89 8.75 4.59
C GLN A 21 8.37 8.67 4.65
N GLY A 22 7.71 9.41 3.78
CA GLY A 22 6.26 9.36 3.57
C GLY A 22 5.98 9.15 2.10
N GLY A 23 5.02 8.27 1.79
CA GLY A 23 4.53 8.02 0.45
C GLY A 23 3.01 8.03 0.41
N TYR A 24 2.46 8.51 -0.67
CA TYR A 24 1.02 8.49 -0.95
C TYR A 24 0.77 8.20 -2.41
N ASP A 25 -0.04 7.19 -2.69
CA ASP A 25 -0.50 6.81 -4.02
C ASP A 25 -2.02 6.93 -4.08
N TYR A 26 -2.49 7.60 -5.10
CA TYR A 26 -3.90 7.74 -5.44
C TYR A 26 -4.12 7.38 -6.89
N ASP A 27 -4.98 6.42 -7.14
CA ASP A 27 -5.42 6.05 -8.47
C ASP A 27 -6.95 6.14 -8.56
N ASN A 28 -7.43 6.79 -9.61
CA ASN A 28 -8.84 6.83 -9.96
C ASN A 28 -8.98 6.27 -11.38
N SER A 29 -9.60 5.11 -11.50
CA SER A 29 -9.73 4.36 -12.74
C SER A 29 -11.21 4.21 -13.13
N PRO A 30 -11.82 5.23 -13.76
CA PRO A 30 -13.16 5.11 -14.30
C PRO A 30 -13.18 4.19 -15.52
N SER A 31 -14.20 3.36 -15.62
CA SER A 31 -14.46 2.48 -16.76
C SER A 31 -15.91 2.57 -17.20
N TYR A 32 -16.10 2.71 -18.49
CA TYR A 32 -17.41 2.87 -19.09
C TYR A 32 -17.60 1.81 -20.17
N SER A 33 -18.78 1.22 -20.25
CA SER A 33 -19.12 0.31 -21.33
C SER A 33 -20.55 0.54 -21.82
N PHE A 34 -20.75 0.30 -23.09
CA PHE A 34 -22.03 0.29 -23.75
C PHE A 34 -22.11 -0.83 -24.78
N ARG A 35 -23.22 -1.54 -24.82
CA ARG A 35 -23.56 -2.55 -25.81
C ARG A 35 -24.90 -2.19 -26.45
N SER A 36 -24.94 -2.15 -27.76
CA SER A 36 -26.15 -1.88 -28.56
C SER A 36 -26.98 -3.15 -28.77
N LYS A 37 -28.26 -2.98 -29.06
CA LYS A 37 -29.12 -4.04 -29.59
C LYS A 37 -28.66 -4.57 -30.97
N LEU A 38 -27.87 -3.76 -31.67
CA LEU A 38 -27.33 -4.12 -33.00
C LEU A 38 -26.13 -5.07 -32.94
N ASP A 39 -25.54 -5.25 -31.76
CA ASP A 39 -24.34 -6.09 -31.62
C ASP A 39 -24.60 -7.57 -31.87
N SER A 40 -25.83 -8.05 -31.60
CA SER A 40 -26.27 -9.41 -31.95
C SER A 40 -27.79 -9.51 -31.98
N PRO A 41 -28.36 -10.41 -32.81
CA PRO A 41 -29.79 -10.64 -32.86
C PRO A 41 -30.37 -11.04 -31.48
N GLY A 42 -31.42 -10.33 -31.06
CA GLY A 42 -32.06 -10.58 -29.75
C GLY A 42 -31.32 -10.02 -28.55
N ALA A 43 -30.20 -9.32 -28.72
CA ALA A 43 -29.47 -8.68 -27.63
C ALA A 43 -30.31 -7.56 -26.97
N ILE A 44 -30.18 -7.46 -25.67
CA ILE A 44 -30.68 -6.32 -24.89
C ILE A 44 -29.51 -5.34 -24.76
N ASN A 45 -29.75 -4.07 -25.09
CA ASN A 45 -28.75 -3.04 -24.87
C ASN A 45 -28.43 -2.88 -23.37
N SER A 46 -27.20 -2.56 -23.09
CA SER A 46 -26.74 -2.38 -21.73
C SER A 46 -25.63 -1.35 -21.65
N ALA A 47 -25.54 -0.70 -20.49
CA ALA A 47 -24.47 0.24 -20.20
C ALA A 47 -23.99 0.05 -18.76
N SER A 48 -22.71 0.35 -18.52
CA SER A 48 -22.20 0.39 -17.16
C SER A 48 -21.19 1.52 -16.96
N ASN A 49 -21.22 2.08 -15.76
CA ASN A 49 -20.22 3.04 -15.27
C ASN A 49 -19.62 2.45 -14.00
N THR A 50 -18.33 2.32 -13.99
CA THR A 50 -17.56 1.86 -12.82
C THR A 50 -16.56 2.93 -12.48
N ASN A 51 -16.50 3.32 -11.21
CA ASN A 51 -15.46 4.17 -10.67
C ASN A 51 -14.71 3.38 -9.60
N ALA A 52 -13.45 3.06 -9.88
CA ALA A 52 -12.57 2.37 -8.95
C ALA A 52 -11.52 3.35 -8.42
N LEU A 53 -11.41 3.42 -7.10
CA LEU A 53 -10.44 4.24 -6.39
C LEU A 53 -9.50 3.32 -5.62
N HIS A 54 -8.22 3.51 -5.82
CA HIS A 54 -7.15 2.92 -5.01
C HIS A 54 -6.40 4.01 -4.27
N ASN A 55 -6.18 3.81 -2.98
CA ASN A 55 -5.38 4.69 -2.15
C ASN A 55 -4.40 3.85 -1.35
N TYR A 56 -3.18 4.32 -1.28
CA TYR A 56 -2.13 3.75 -0.46
C TYR A 56 -1.31 4.86 0.17
N TRP A 57 -1.01 4.74 1.45
CA TRP A 57 -0.02 5.57 2.09
C TRP A 57 0.92 4.74 2.96
N GLN A 58 2.13 5.21 3.09
CA GLN A 58 3.13 4.62 3.97
C GLN A 58 3.93 5.69 4.69
N ASN A 59 4.40 5.36 5.87
CA ASN A 59 5.40 6.11 6.61
C ASN A 59 6.44 5.15 7.16
N THR A 60 7.70 5.43 6.83
CA THR A 60 8.85 4.65 7.29
C THR A 60 9.82 5.58 8.01
N ASN A 61 10.17 5.24 9.24
CA ASN A 61 11.13 5.95 10.05
C ASN A 61 12.32 5.03 10.34
N ASN A 62 13.51 5.50 10.04
CA ASN A 62 14.74 4.75 10.24
C ASN A 62 15.71 5.58 11.08
N LEU A 63 15.98 5.11 12.30
CA LEU A 63 16.99 5.68 13.18
C LEU A 63 18.24 4.81 13.12
N THR A 64 19.36 5.39 12.67
CA THR A 64 20.64 4.70 12.56
C THR A 64 21.68 5.38 13.44
N TRP A 65 22.33 4.61 14.29
CA TRP A 65 23.45 5.03 15.09
C TRP A 65 24.69 4.24 14.71
N GLN A 66 25.79 4.96 14.45
CA GLN A 66 27.09 4.41 14.09
C GLN A 66 28.18 4.99 14.96
N LYS A 67 29.02 4.13 15.50
CA LYS A 67 30.17 4.54 16.30
C LYS A 67 31.37 3.63 16.03
N GLN A 68 32.52 4.26 15.86
CA GLN A 68 33.80 3.58 15.78
C GLN A 68 34.68 4.01 16.96
N PHE A 69 35.34 3.04 17.58
CA PHE A 69 36.28 3.26 18.68
C PHE A 69 37.43 2.25 18.60
N GLY A 70 38.59 2.76 18.18
CA GLY A 70 39.75 1.91 17.86
C GLY A 70 39.43 0.91 16.75
N ASP A 71 39.68 -0.37 17.03
CA ASP A 71 39.43 -1.48 16.10
C ASP A 71 37.98 -1.97 16.10
N HIS A 72 37.10 -1.34 16.87
CA HIS A 72 35.70 -1.73 17.02
C HIS A 72 34.79 -0.80 16.20
N SER A 73 33.84 -1.36 15.46
CA SER A 73 32.79 -0.62 14.77
C SER A 73 31.41 -1.19 15.18
N PHE A 74 30.52 -0.31 15.51
CA PHE A 74 29.17 -0.66 15.93
C PHE A 74 28.16 0.15 15.16
N THR A 75 27.14 -0.55 14.61
CA THR A 75 25.99 0.07 13.96
C THR A 75 24.73 -0.52 14.55
N ALA A 76 23.87 0.34 15.12
CA ALA A 76 22.51 -0.03 15.54
C ALA A 76 21.51 0.69 14.66
N MET A 77 20.45 0.00 14.28
CA MET A 77 19.37 0.53 13.45
C MET A 77 18.01 0.11 14.04
N GLY A 78 17.12 1.08 14.14
CA GLY A 78 15.70 0.85 14.43
C GLY A 78 14.87 1.37 13.27
N VAL A 79 13.97 0.54 12.74
CA VAL A 79 13.02 0.93 11.69
C VAL A 79 11.61 0.73 12.21
N TRP A 80 10.77 1.70 11.98
CA TRP A 80 9.33 1.62 12.19
C TRP A 80 8.63 2.00 10.91
N GLU A 81 7.71 1.14 10.45
CA GLU A 81 6.94 1.33 9.25
C GLU A 81 5.45 1.09 9.53
N ILE A 82 4.62 1.92 8.96
CA ILE A 82 3.18 1.73 8.93
C ILE A 82 2.67 2.05 7.53
N SER A 83 1.77 1.22 7.03
CA SER A 83 1.10 1.46 5.74
C SER A 83 -0.36 1.07 5.80
N ARG A 84 -1.15 1.71 4.97
CA ARG A 84 -2.57 1.44 4.80
C ARG A 84 -2.92 1.52 3.33
N SER A 85 -3.67 0.53 2.86
CA SER A 85 -4.25 0.48 1.53
C SER A 85 -5.76 0.35 1.66
N TRP A 86 -6.49 1.08 0.83
CA TRP A 86 -7.93 0.87 0.69
C TRP A 86 -8.35 1.04 -0.76
N ASP A 87 -9.24 0.15 -1.16
CA ASP A 87 -9.86 0.11 -2.47
C ASP A 87 -11.35 0.32 -2.31
N SER A 88 -11.92 1.16 -3.13
CA SER A 88 -13.36 1.32 -3.23
C SER A 88 -13.81 1.30 -4.68
N GLN A 89 -14.94 0.70 -4.94
CA GLN A 89 -15.54 0.65 -6.26
C GLN A 89 -17.02 0.97 -6.16
N LEU A 90 -17.49 1.84 -7.03
CA LEU A 90 -18.89 2.08 -7.29
C LEU A 90 -19.18 1.69 -8.74
N LYS A 91 -20.15 0.79 -8.95
CA LYS A 91 -20.59 0.35 -10.27
C LYS A 91 -22.09 0.58 -10.41
N GLY A 92 -22.46 1.33 -11.45
CA GLY A 92 -23.84 1.43 -11.92
C GLY A 92 -24.00 0.64 -13.22
N THR A 93 -25.11 -0.05 -13.37
CA THR A 93 -25.50 -0.75 -14.59
C THR A 93 -26.91 -0.39 -15.01
N GLY A 94 -27.13 -0.37 -16.30
CA GLY A 94 -28.44 -0.19 -16.91
C GLY A 94 -28.63 -1.13 -18.07
N SER A 95 -29.79 -1.77 -18.18
CA SER A 95 -30.17 -2.57 -19.33
C SER A 95 -31.57 -2.21 -19.83
N ASN A 96 -31.82 -2.54 -21.09
CA ASN A 96 -33.02 -2.14 -21.80
C ASN A 96 -33.20 -0.61 -21.80
N LEU A 97 -32.17 0.10 -22.32
CA LEU A 97 -32.22 1.56 -22.47
C LEU A 97 -33.28 1.93 -23.51
N ASN A 98 -34.14 2.88 -23.14
CA ASN A 98 -35.18 3.39 -24.04
C ASN A 98 -34.61 4.16 -25.23
N ASN A 99 -33.46 4.83 -25.02
CA ASN A 99 -32.73 5.55 -26.05
C ASN A 99 -31.26 5.16 -25.98
N GLU A 100 -30.76 4.51 -27.04
CA GLU A 100 -29.35 4.08 -27.12
C GLU A 100 -28.38 5.23 -27.36
N SER A 101 -28.82 6.37 -27.92
CA SER A 101 -27.96 7.50 -28.22
C SER A 101 -27.30 8.12 -26.97
N VAL A 102 -27.88 7.89 -25.78
CA VAL A 102 -27.30 8.36 -24.53
C VAL A 102 -26.17 7.47 -24.02
N GLY A 103 -26.09 6.22 -24.51
CA GLY A 103 -25.03 5.27 -24.12
C GLY A 103 -24.92 5.11 -22.61
N TYR A 104 -23.70 5.14 -22.11
CA TYR A 104 -23.37 5.06 -20.68
C TYR A 104 -23.51 6.39 -19.90
N TRP A 105 -23.82 7.51 -20.62
CA TRP A 105 -23.93 8.83 -19.98
C TRP A 105 -25.22 9.00 -19.16
N ASN A 106 -26.24 8.20 -19.39
CA ASN A 106 -27.49 8.28 -18.65
C ASN A 106 -28.07 6.90 -18.36
N LEU A 107 -27.59 6.24 -17.32
CA LEU A 107 -28.12 4.96 -16.86
C LEU A 107 -29.58 5.08 -16.35
N GLY A 108 -30.02 6.29 -15.96
CA GLY A 108 -31.41 6.57 -15.56
C GLY A 108 -32.43 6.30 -16.67
N ASN A 109 -31.99 6.28 -17.94
CA ASN A 109 -32.82 5.96 -19.12
C ASN A 109 -33.07 4.44 -19.31
N ALA A 110 -32.44 3.59 -18.52
CA ALA A 110 -32.61 2.14 -18.58
C ALA A 110 -33.89 1.72 -17.83
N ALA A 111 -34.60 0.72 -18.38
CA ALA A 111 -35.76 0.11 -17.70
C ALA A 111 -35.30 -0.71 -16.49
N ILE A 112 -34.17 -1.39 -16.56
CA ILE A 112 -33.57 -2.15 -15.46
C ILE A 112 -32.29 -1.45 -15.04
N ARG A 113 -32.19 -1.11 -13.77
CA ARG A 113 -31.06 -0.38 -13.19
C ARG A 113 -30.59 -1.10 -11.95
N ASP A 114 -29.27 -1.17 -11.78
CA ASP A 114 -28.66 -1.73 -10.60
C ASP A 114 -27.41 -0.93 -10.21
N ALA A 115 -27.10 -0.93 -8.91
CA ALA A 115 -25.90 -0.30 -8.39
C ALA A 115 -25.28 -1.20 -7.33
N SER A 116 -23.97 -1.34 -7.38
CA SER A 116 -23.20 -2.09 -6.40
C SER A 116 -21.98 -1.28 -5.98
N ASN A 117 -21.57 -1.45 -4.73
CA ASN A 117 -20.34 -0.88 -4.23
C ASN A 117 -19.56 -1.93 -3.43
N SER A 118 -18.26 -1.77 -3.41
CA SER A 118 -17.36 -2.57 -2.59
C SER A 118 -16.33 -1.67 -1.93
N TYR A 119 -15.86 -2.08 -0.77
CA TYR A 119 -14.79 -1.45 -0.03
C TYR A 119 -13.91 -2.52 0.60
N THR A 120 -12.62 -2.40 0.40
CA THR A 120 -11.62 -3.28 1.01
C THR A 120 -10.51 -2.43 1.60
N GLU A 121 -10.06 -2.78 2.78
CA GLU A 121 -9.02 -2.06 3.49
C GLU A 121 -8.11 -3.03 4.22
N PHE A 122 -6.82 -2.72 4.24
CA PHE A 122 -5.89 -3.36 5.15
C PHE A 122 -4.77 -2.42 5.57
N SER A 123 -4.18 -2.71 6.74
CA SER A 123 -3.05 -1.98 7.29
C SER A 123 -1.95 -2.95 7.68
N LEU A 124 -0.71 -2.52 7.53
CA LEU A 124 0.49 -3.21 7.98
C LEU A 124 1.26 -2.30 8.92
N ALA A 125 1.85 -2.89 9.94
CA ALA A 125 2.81 -2.23 10.82
C ALA A 125 4.00 -3.15 11.02
N SER A 126 5.20 -2.63 10.85
CA SER A 126 6.45 -3.39 10.99
C SER A 126 7.43 -2.65 11.88
N GLY A 127 8.14 -3.39 12.69
CA GLY A 127 9.27 -2.88 13.47
C GLY A 127 10.49 -3.75 13.27
N ILE A 128 11.66 -3.13 13.07
CA ILE A 128 12.93 -3.85 12.91
C ILE A 128 13.94 -3.20 13.85
N VAL A 129 14.65 -4.02 14.63
CA VAL A 129 15.85 -3.62 15.33
C VAL A 129 17.00 -4.49 14.85
N ARG A 130 18.10 -3.87 14.45
CA ARG A 130 19.31 -4.56 13.98
C ARG A 130 20.55 -3.97 14.60
N ALA A 131 21.46 -4.81 15.03
CA ALA A 131 22.78 -4.46 15.50
C ALA A 131 23.84 -5.19 14.69
N ASN A 132 24.84 -4.47 14.23
CA ASN A 132 26.04 -5.00 13.59
C ASN A 132 27.24 -4.58 14.40
N TYR A 133 28.12 -5.51 14.65
CA TYR A 133 29.40 -5.27 15.31
C TYR A 133 30.52 -5.88 14.48
N ASP A 134 31.57 -5.13 14.26
CA ASP A 134 32.81 -5.66 13.67
C ASP A 134 34.02 -5.36 14.56
N TYR A 135 34.95 -6.31 14.58
CA TYR A 135 36.25 -6.20 15.26
C TYR A 135 37.36 -6.40 14.24
N LYS A 136 38.23 -5.37 14.12
CA LYS A 136 39.38 -5.33 13.20
C LYS A 136 39.02 -5.63 11.73
N LYS A 137 37.77 -5.47 11.32
CA LYS A 137 37.25 -5.85 10.00
C LYS A 137 37.52 -7.33 9.64
N ARG A 138 37.59 -8.18 10.65
CA ARG A 138 37.82 -9.62 10.50
C ARG A 138 36.73 -10.46 11.11
N TYR A 139 36.12 -9.99 12.18
CA TYR A 139 35.04 -10.70 12.87
C TYR A 139 33.79 -9.86 12.83
N PHE A 140 32.73 -10.42 12.32
CA PHE A 140 31.46 -9.73 12.14
C PHE A 140 30.35 -10.47 12.87
N ILE A 141 29.55 -9.73 13.63
CA ILE A 141 28.36 -10.25 14.31
C ILE A 141 27.21 -9.38 13.92
N THR A 142 26.12 -10.00 13.48
CA THR A 142 24.84 -9.32 13.20
C THR A 142 23.75 -10.00 13.99
N ALA A 143 22.90 -9.21 14.63
CA ALA A 143 21.65 -9.68 15.24
C ALA A 143 20.52 -8.76 14.80
N ALA A 144 19.36 -9.32 14.49
CA ALA A 144 18.16 -8.56 14.17
C ALA A 144 16.89 -9.24 14.67
N LEU A 145 15.90 -8.42 15.02
CA LEU A 145 14.56 -8.85 15.32
C LEU A 145 13.59 -8.02 14.49
N ARG A 146 12.70 -8.69 13.77
CA ARG A 146 11.60 -8.07 13.03
C ARG A 146 10.27 -8.50 13.63
N ALA A 147 9.37 -7.55 13.78
CA ALA A 147 7.98 -7.78 14.16
C ALA A 147 7.07 -7.20 13.08
N ASP A 148 6.17 -8.02 12.53
CA ASP A 148 5.21 -7.62 11.50
C ASP A 148 3.79 -7.86 11.99
N GLY A 149 2.96 -6.83 11.90
CA GLY A 149 1.54 -6.88 12.22
C GLY A 149 0.68 -6.59 11.00
N SER A 150 -0.41 -7.33 10.84
CA SER A 150 -1.34 -7.14 9.73
C SER A 150 -2.79 -7.13 10.22
N SER A 151 -3.58 -6.17 9.71
CA SER A 151 -5.02 -6.10 9.98
C SER A 151 -5.83 -7.25 9.34
N LYS A 152 -5.24 -8.00 8.41
CA LYS A 152 -5.88 -9.18 7.79
C LYS A 152 -6.01 -10.38 8.73
N PHE A 153 -5.20 -10.40 9.81
CA PHE A 153 -5.27 -11.44 10.81
C PHE A 153 -6.11 -10.98 12.01
N GLN A 154 -6.86 -11.89 12.60
CA GLN A 154 -7.73 -11.60 13.76
C GLN A 154 -7.14 -12.13 15.06
N GLY A 155 -7.57 -11.53 16.18
CA GLY A 155 -7.17 -11.94 17.52
C GLY A 155 -5.70 -11.73 17.83
N ASP A 156 -5.11 -12.64 18.57
CA ASP A 156 -3.73 -12.58 19.06
C ASP A 156 -2.67 -12.90 17.98
N ASN A 157 -3.11 -13.40 16.83
CA ASN A 157 -2.22 -13.80 15.72
C ASN A 157 -1.86 -12.64 14.76
N LYS A 158 -2.12 -11.39 15.14
CA LYS A 158 -1.83 -10.22 14.29
C LYS A 158 -0.35 -9.97 14.10
N TRP A 159 0.48 -10.44 15.03
CA TRP A 159 1.91 -10.17 15.04
C TRP A 159 2.74 -11.42 14.82
N GLY A 160 3.69 -11.33 13.88
CA GLY A 160 4.75 -12.31 13.67
C GLY A 160 6.10 -11.74 14.10
N TYR A 161 6.97 -12.59 14.68
CA TYR A 161 8.30 -12.20 15.16
C TYR A 161 9.37 -13.06 14.47
N PHE A 162 10.38 -12.41 13.93
CA PHE A 162 11.40 -13.03 13.09
C PHE A 162 12.79 -12.65 13.59
N PRO A 163 13.38 -13.42 14.54
CA PRO A 163 14.75 -13.22 14.96
C PRO A 163 15.74 -13.75 13.93
N SER A 164 16.89 -13.10 13.77
CA SER A 164 17.99 -13.56 12.95
C SER A 164 19.33 -13.19 13.56
N ALA A 165 20.34 -14.05 13.37
CA ALA A 165 21.71 -13.81 13.80
C ALA A 165 22.70 -14.39 12.77
N ALA A 166 23.84 -13.75 12.60
CA ALA A 166 24.92 -14.19 11.74
C ALA A 166 26.27 -13.85 12.36
N VAL A 167 27.26 -14.70 12.11
CA VAL A 167 28.66 -14.48 12.47
C VAL A 167 29.54 -14.79 11.25
N ALA A 168 30.59 -14.04 11.06
CA ALA A 168 31.56 -14.21 9.99
C ALA A 168 32.98 -13.81 10.43
#